data_33d675297277bee89ae04f86f95023a2
#
_entry.id   33d675297277bee89ae04f86f95023a2
#
_cell.length_a   1.000
_cell.length_b   1.000
_cell.length_c   1.000
_cell.angle_alpha   90.00
_cell.angle_beta   90.00
_cell.angle_gamma   90.00
#
_symmetry.space_group_name_H-M   'P 1'
#
loop_
_entity.id
_entity.type
_entity.pdbx_description
1 polymer ?
#
loop_
_entity_poly.entity_id
_entity_poly.type
_entity_poly.pdbx_seq_one_letter_code
_entity_poly.pdbx_strand_id
1 'polypeptide(L)'
;WKKERNASMSDLEFPFEYREGQRKIVSGVYHTISTERQIFVQAPTGVGKTMSTIFPAVRAVGAGLGENIFYLTAKTITRTVAEEAFSILKEHGLKFKVITITAKEKLCFCDKTECNPENCLWARGHLDRVNDAVFELWTTQDSYDRDAKKWQVCPFEMCLDLAVWVDAVICDYNYVFDPNVYLKRFFGEGTSGEYIFLIDEAHNLVDRGREMYSAHVDRADVLEAKKLAVDYSKGLVRALEKVNRQLRTLEKECTEYEILPNPGAVSLGMLQVMGEMDKLLEELHGKELPEQLLEFYFCVRDFLNIDELLDENYVVYTEMGEGGKVILRLFCVNPAANIHRCLEKGKSAVFFSATLLPMDYYRTLLSTRKDDYGIYVTSPFRQENRCILTGRDVSSRYIRRGYEEYHRIASYIARTVWTRKGNYMVFFPSYKFMDDVLEVYENEFSAEWVRCISQTSGMNEREKEEFLEEFSASEGTLVGFCVMGGIFSEGID
;
A
#
# COMPACT_ATOMS: atom_id res chain seq x y z
N TRP A 1 -32.99 7.44 8.22
CA TRP A 1 -31.56 7.23 8.25
C TRP A 1 -30.72 8.50 7.98
N LYS A 2 -30.85 9.15 6.79
CA LYS A 2 -30.05 10.37 6.46
C LYS A 2 -30.10 11.48 7.53
N LYS A 3 -31.27 11.76 8.06
CA LYS A 3 -31.44 12.77 9.13
C LYS A 3 -30.74 12.39 10.44
N GLU A 4 -30.92 11.16 10.89
CA GLU A 4 -30.26 10.64 12.09
C GLU A 4 -28.77 10.51 11.94
N ARG A 5 -28.29 10.06 10.76
CA ARG A 5 -26.89 10.01 10.41
C ARG A 5 -26.24 11.40 10.50
N ASN A 6 -26.81 12.39 9.82
CA ASN A 6 -26.25 13.74 9.79
C ASN A 6 -26.26 14.38 11.19
N ALA A 7 -27.31 14.17 11.98
CA ALA A 7 -27.36 14.62 13.37
C ALA A 7 -26.22 13.97 14.19
N SER A 8 -26.05 12.64 14.10
CA SER A 8 -25.00 11.95 14.85
C SER A 8 -23.58 12.43 14.52
N MET A 9 -23.33 12.84 13.26
CA MET A 9 -22.06 13.43 12.87
C MET A 9 -21.88 14.86 13.39
N SER A 10 -22.94 15.66 13.37
CA SER A 10 -22.91 17.06 13.83
C SER A 10 -22.78 17.18 15.36
N ASP A 11 -23.37 16.24 16.09
CA ASP A 11 -23.36 16.22 17.57
C ASP A 11 -22.14 15.47 18.14
N LEU A 12 -21.33 14.84 17.28
CA LEU A 12 -20.18 14.03 17.69
C LEU A 12 -19.14 14.89 18.41
N GLU A 13 -18.75 14.46 19.60
CA GLU A 13 -17.63 15.03 20.36
C GLU A 13 -16.37 14.22 20.19
N PHE A 14 -15.21 14.84 20.40
CA PHE A 14 -13.93 14.12 20.36
C PHE A 14 -13.87 13.13 21.53
N PRO A 15 -13.63 11.82 21.29
CA PRO A 15 -13.85 10.77 22.29
C PRO A 15 -12.85 10.75 23.45
N PHE A 16 -11.81 11.55 23.38
CA PHE A 16 -10.73 11.58 24.37
C PHE A 16 -10.41 12.99 24.84
N GLU A 17 -9.68 13.10 25.96
CA GLU A 17 -9.02 14.36 26.27
C GLU A 17 -7.94 14.68 25.22
N TYR A 18 -7.94 15.92 24.72
CA TYR A 18 -6.96 16.33 23.71
C TYR A 18 -5.54 16.29 24.23
N ARG A 19 -4.69 15.56 23.55
CA ARG A 19 -3.23 15.64 23.73
C ARG A 19 -2.68 16.93 23.11
N GLU A 20 -1.47 17.31 23.53
CA GLU A 20 -0.78 18.46 22.95
C GLU A 20 -0.65 18.30 21.42
N GLY A 21 -1.01 19.34 20.68
CA GLY A 21 -0.98 19.37 19.21
C GLY A 21 -2.20 18.76 18.51
N GLN A 22 -3.01 17.90 19.14
CA GLN A 22 -4.19 17.30 18.50
C GLN A 22 -5.22 18.34 18.05
N ARG A 23 -5.51 19.34 18.86
CA ARG A 23 -6.46 20.43 18.50
C ARG A 23 -6.03 21.15 17.23
N LYS A 24 -4.70 21.33 17.04
CA LYS A 24 -4.15 21.96 15.84
C LYS A 24 -4.39 21.10 14.60
N ILE A 25 -4.24 19.77 14.72
CA ILE A 25 -4.52 18.84 13.62
C ILE A 25 -6.02 18.88 13.31
N VAL A 26 -6.89 18.66 14.30
CA VAL A 26 -8.35 18.62 14.14
C VAL A 26 -8.88 19.87 13.47
N SER A 27 -8.48 21.08 13.97
CA SER A 27 -8.93 22.33 13.36
C SER A 27 -8.35 22.56 11.97
N GLY A 28 -7.08 22.20 11.74
CA GLY A 28 -6.45 22.31 10.44
C GLY A 28 -7.07 21.42 9.39
N VAL A 29 -7.35 20.17 9.72
CA VAL A 29 -8.03 19.21 8.82
C VAL A 29 -9.45 19.71 8.49
N TYR A 30 -10.23 20.12 9.51
CA TYR A 30 -11.57 20.64 9.26
C TYR A 30 -11.55 21.89 8.37
N HIS A 31 -10.63 22.84 8.64
CA HIS A 31 -10.45 24.02 7.80
C HIS A 31 -10.05 23.67 6.36
N THR A 32 -9.16 22.70 6.18
CA THR A 32 -8.74 22.25 4.86
C THR A 32 -9.91 21.71 4.05
N ILE A 33 -10.75 20.88 4.67
CA ILE A 33 -11.94 20.32 4.02
C ILE A 33 -12.94 21.44 3.68
N SER A 34 -13.17 22.38 4.61
CA SER A 34 -14.09 23.50 4.39
C SER A 34 -13.66 24.48 3.29
N THR A 35 -12.36 24.50 2.96
CA THR A 35 -11.76 25.36 1.93
C THR A 35 -11.39 24.60 0.65
N GLU A 36 -11.73 23.31 0.57
CA GLU A 36 -11.47 22.42 -0.59
C GLU A 36 -9.99 22.41 -0.99
N ARG A 37 -9.10 22.35 0.02
CA ARG A 37 -7.65 22.38 -0.16
C ARG A 37 -6.97 21.06 0.21
N GLN A 38 -5.65 21.10 0.21
CA GLN A 38 -4.79 20.00 0.64
C GLN A 38 -3.97 20.43 1.86
N ILE A 39 -3.64 19.50 2.74
CA ILE A 39 -2.82 19.74 3.92
C ILE A 39 -1.81 18.62 4.13
N PHE A 40 -0.61 18.99 4.53
CA PHE A 40 0.45 18.09 4.96
C PHE A 40 0.61 18.19 6.49
N VAL A 41 0.40 17.07 7.18
CA VAL A 41 0.47 17.00 8.65
C VAL A 41 1.64 16.10 9.05
N GLN A 42 2.69 16.73 9.55
CA GLN A 42 3.78 16.01 10.19
C GLN A 42 3.47 15.93 11.70
N ALA A 43 3.19 14.73 12.18
CA ALA A 43 2.89 14.46 13.58
C ALA A 43 3.52 13.15 14.02
N PRO A 44 4.37 13.14 15.05
CA PRO A 44 5.01 11.92 15.57
C PRO A 44 4.01 10.86 16.01
N THR A 45 4.48 9.62 16.14
CA THR A 45 3.71 8.54 16.80
C THR A 45 3.29 8.94 18.21
N GLY A 46 2.20 8.38 18.71
CA GLY A 46 1.66 8.69 20.03
C GLY A 46 0.82 9.97 20.13
N VAL A 47 0.78 10.81 19.08
CA VAL A 47 -0.10 12.02 19.05
C VAL A 47 -1.56 11.64 18.80
N GLY A 48 -1.85 10.46 18.25
CA GLY A 48 -3.21 10.05 17.84
C GLY A 48 -3.63 10.65 16.50
N LYS A 49 -2.76 10.55 15.48
CA LYS A 49 -3.00 11.06 14.12
C LYS A 49 -4.31 10.59 13.52
N THR A 50 -4.56 9.28 13.57
CA THR A 50 -5.71 8.63 12.95
C THR A 50 -7.03 9.23 13.45
N MET A 51 -7.24 9.29 14.76
CA MET A 51 -8.44 9.90 15.34
C MET A 51 -8.52 11.40 15.05
N SER A 52 -7.38 12.10 15.05
CA SER A 52 -7.31 13.55 14.80
C SER A 52 -7.56 13.93 13.33
N THR A 53 -7.53 12.97 12.41
CA THR A 53 -7.87 13.17 10.98
C THR A 53 -9.27 12.65 10.65
N ILE A 54 -9.66 11.49 11.18
CA ILE A 54 -10.99 10.89 10.96
C ILE A 54 -12.11 11.74 11.59
N PHE A 55 -11.95 12.13 12.86
CA PHE A 55 -12.99 12.88 13.57
C PHE A 55 -13.40 14.18 12.86
N PRO A 56 -12.48 15.09 12.48
CA PRO A 56 -12.86 16.31 11.78
C PRO A 56 -13.42 16.05 10.37
N ALA A 57 -12.97 14.98 9.69
CA ALA A 57 -13.54 14.59 8.40
C ALA A 57 -14.99 14.12 8.52
N VAL A 58 -15.32 13.30 9.53
CA VAL A 58 -16.70 12.89 9.85
C VAL A 58 -17.57 14.12 10.16
N ARG A 59 -17.07 15.04 10.98
CA ARG A 59 -17.75 16.31 11.28
C ARG A 59 -18.00 17.15 10.04
N ALA A 60 -17.05 17.19 9.11
CA ALA A 60 -17.15 17.92 7.85
C ALA A 60 -18.24 17.30 6.94
N VAL A 61 -18.29 15.97 6.85
CA VAL A 61 -19.40 15.28 6.14
C VAL A 61 -20.76 15.62 6.78
N GLY A 62 -20.84 15.62 8.11
CA GLY A 62 -22.05 16.03 8.83
C GLY A 62 -22.50 17.46 8.55
N ALA A 63 -21.55 18.35 8.30
CA ALA A 63 -21.78 19.75 7.92
C ALA A 63 -22.08 19.94 6.42
N GLY A 64 -22.09 18.86 5.60
CA GLY A 64 -22.34 18.93 4.17
C GLY A 64 -21.13 19.44 3.36
N LEU A 65 -19.93 19.34 3.92
CA LEU A 65 -18.68 19.77 3.24
C LEU A 65 -18.04 18.66 2.41
N GLY A 66 -18.62 17.46 2.40
CA GLY A 66 -18.21 16.29 1.63
C GLY A 66 -19.24 15.16 1.79
N GLU A 67 -19.13 14.13 0.96
CA GLU A 67 -20.07 13.00 0.96
C GLU A 67 -19.45 11.71 1.50
N ASN A 68 -18.27 11.34 1.03
CA ASN A 68 -17.58 10.11 1.40
C ASN A 68 -16.14 10.37 1.84
N ILE A 69 -15.66 9.55 2.76
CA ILE A 69 -14.27 9.55 3.22
C ILE A 69 -13.55 8.35 2.60
N PHE A 70 -12.42 8.58 1.94
CA PHE A 70 -11.48 7.55 1.54
C PHE A 70 -10.26 7.60 2.45
N TYR A 71 -10.15 6.61 3.33
CA TYR A 71 -8.98 6.44 4.19
C TYR A 71 -7.99 5.50 3.50
N LEU A 72 -6.84 6.05 3.11
CA LEU A 72 -5.86 5.37 2.28
C LEU A 72 -4.62 5.00 3.10
N THR A 73 -4.21 3.76 3.01
CA THR A 73 -3.06 3.24 3.75
C THR A 73 -2.31 2.16 2.98
N ALA A 74 -0.99 2.11 3.10
CA ALA A 74 -0.16 1.09 2.45
C ALA A 74 -0.06 -0.23 3.23
N LYS A 75 -0.49 -0.25 4.52
CA LYS A 75 -0.22 -1.39 5.43
C LYS A 75 -1.49 -1.86 6.13
N THR A 76 -1.55 -3.17 6.37
CA THR A 76 -2.68 -3.80 7.06
C THR A 76 -2.83 -3.31 8.50
N ILE A 77 -1.73 -3.12 9.24
CA ILE A 77 -1.76 -2.64 10.64
C ILE A 77 -2.40 -1.26 10.74
N THR A 78 -2.04 -0.32 9.88
CA THR A 78 -2.64 1.03 9.86
C THR A 78 -4.11 1.00 9.45
N ARG A 79 -4.53 -0.02 8.70
CA ARG A 79 -5.94 -0.29 8.38
C ARG A 79 -6.74 -0.64 9.63
N THR A 80 -6.25 -1.56 10.45
CA THR A 80 -6.90 -1.97 11.72
C THR A 80 -7.04 -0.78 12.67
N VAL A 81 -6.03 0.08 12.77
CA VAL A 81 -6.10 1.32 13.58
C VAL A 81 -7.19 2.28 13.08
N ALA A 82 -7.39 2.37 11.77
CA ALA A 82 -8.48 3.19 11.21
C ALA A 82 -9.87 2.58 11.50
N GLU A 83 -10.01 1.25 11.37
CA GLU A 83 -11.23 0.53 11.73
C GLU A 83 -11.60 0.73 13.20
N GLU A 84 -10.60 0.60 14.08
CA GLU A 84 -10.74 0.84 15.51
C GLU A 84 -11.17 2.29 15.81
N ALA A 85 -10.56 3.27 15.15
CA ALA A 85 -10.94 4.67 15.31
C ALA A 85 -12.41 4.93 14.93
N PHE A 86 -12.89 4.35 13.82
CA PHE A 86 -14.31 4.43 13.47
C PHE A 86 -15.21 3.68 14.46
N SER A 87 -14.76 2.54 14.99
CA SER A 87 -15.49 1.77 16.00
C SER A 87 -15.67 2.57 17.28
N ILE A 88 -14.62 3.21 17.79
CA ILE A 88 -14.66 4.10 18.95
C ILE A 88 -15.68 5.23 18.73
N LEU A 89 -15.67 5.87 17.56
CA LEU A 89 -16.65 6.92 17.25
C LEU A 89 -18.08 6.38 17.21
N LYS A 90 -18.32 5.15 16.73
CA LYS A 90 -19.63 4.50 16.77
C LYS A 90 -20.11 4.23 18.19
N GLU A 91 -19.24 3.80 19.10
CA GLU A 91 -19.54 3.64 20.52
C GLU A 91 -19.95 4.97 21.18
N HIS A 92 -19.44 6.09 20.66
CA HIS A 92 -19.81 7.46 21.08
C HIS A 92 -21.01 8.03 20.30
N GLY A 93 -21.79 7.17 19.64
CA GLY A 93 -23.09 7.52 19.04
C GLY A 93 -23.05 7.87 17.56
N LEU A 94 -21.90 7.73 16.88
CA LEU A 94 -21.80 7.95 15.45
C LEU A 94 -22.58 6.88 14.66
N LYS A 95 -23.52 7.32 13.83
CA LYS A 95 -24.21 6.45 12.84
C LYS A 95 -23.55 6.60 11.48
N PHE A 96 -22.55 5.76 11.20
CA PHE A 96 -21.69 5.88 10.03
C PHE A 96 -21.32 4.51 9.48
N LYS A 97 -21.43 4.32 8.19
CA LYS A 97 -21.13 3.05 7.53
C LYS A 97 -19.70 3.09 7.00
N VAL A 98 -18.94 2.08 7.34
CA VAL A 98 -17.54 1.96 6.96
C VAL A 98 -17.31 0.60 6.33
N ILE A 99 -16.58 0.55 5.24
CA ILE A 99 -16.12 -0.68 4.60
C ILE A 99 -14.62 -0.66 4.43
N THR A 100 -14.00 -1.82 4.61
CA THR A 100 -12.60 -2.04 4.31
C THR A 100 -12.47 -2.90 3.05
N ILE A 101 -11.81 -2.38 2.02
CA ILE A 101 -11.49 -3.14 0.81
C ILE A 101 -10.12 -3.78 0.98
N THR A 102 -10.12 -5.11 0.97
CA THR A 102 -8.91 -5.94 1.06
C THR A 102 -8.62 -6.55 -0.30
N ALA A 103 -7.37 -6.93 -0.54
CA ALA A 103 -6.97 -7.58 -1.78
C ALA A 103 -7.76 -8.89 -2.01
N LYS A 104 -8.08 -9.16 -3.27
CA LYS A 104 -8.94 -10.26 -3.69
C LYS A 104 -8.44 -11.62 -3.20
N GLU A 105 -7.14 -11.84 -3.25
CA GLU A 105 -6.48 -13.07 -2.83
C GLU A 105 -6.69 -13.38 -1.34
N LYS A 106 -6.87 -12.34 -0.53
CA LYS A 106 -7.12 -12.47 0.92
C LYS A 106 -8.58 -12.79 1.25
N LEU A 107 -9.51 -12.42 0.38
CA LEU A 107 -10.96 -12.60 0.58
C LEU A 107 -11.51 -13.82 -0.16
N CYS A 108 -10.84 -14.30 -1.19
CA CYS A 108 -11.30 -15.37 -2.06
C CYS A 108 -11.49 -16.68 -1.27
N PHE A 109 -12.64 -17.34 -1.45
CA PHE A 109 -12.92 -18.65 -0.86
C PHE A 109 -12.40 -19.82 -1.70
N CYS A 110 -11.84 -19.56 -2.88
CA CYS A 110 -11.32 -20.57 -3.78
C CYS A 110 -9.80 -20.69 -3.64
N ASP A 111 -9.29 -21.90 -3.71
CA ASP A 111 -7.85 -22.18 -3.70
C ASP A 111 -7.12 -21.60 -4.93
N LYS A 112 -7.84 -21.48 -6.04
CA LYS A 112 -7.38 -20.82 -7.27
C LYS A 112 -8.30 -19.67 -7.64
N THR A 113 -7.73 -18.54 -8.00
CA THR A 113 -8.46 -17.31 -8.32
C THR A 113 -8.93 -17.27 -9.78
N GLU A 114 -9.74 -18.24 -10.18
CA GLU A 114 -10.38 -18.27 -11.50
C GLU A 114 -11.74 -17.57 -11.46
N CYS A 115 -11.77 -16.28 -11.77
CA CYS A 115 -12.93 -15.41 -11.52
C CYS A 115 -13.89 -15.31 -12.70
N ASN A 116 -14.26 -16.44 -13.28
CA ASN A 116 -15.31 -16.50 -14.30
C ASN A 116 -16.53 -17.29 -13.78
N PRO A 117 -17.75 -17.02 -14.28
CA PRO A 117 -18.96 -17.70 -13.84
C PRO A 117 -19.00 -19.22 -14.14
N GLU A 118 -18.13 -19.71 -15.02
CA GLU A 118 -18.04 -21.13 -15.37
C GLU A 118 -17.27 -21.90 -14.30
N ASN A 119 -16.15 -21.33 -13.81
CA ASN A 119 -15.24 -21.99 -12.90
C ASN A 119 -15.44 -21.58 -11.44
N CYS A 120 -15.97 -20.36 -11.17
CA CYS A 120 -16.19 -19.89 -9.83
C CYS A 120 -17.67 -19.90 -9.42
N LEU A 121 -18.01 -20.72 -8.42
CA LEU A 121 -19.36 -20.81 -7.86
C LEU A 121 -19.86 -19.47 -7.27
N TRP A 122 -18.95 -18.68 -6.69
CA TRP A 122 -19.23 -17.40 -6.06
C TRP A 122 -19.41 -16.26 -7.07
N ALA A 123 -18.80 -16.35 -8.25
CA ALA A 123 -19.01 -15.43 -9.36
C ALA A 123 -20.30 -15.72 -10.12
N ARG A 124 -20.70 -17.00 -10.17
CA ARG A 124 -21.90 -17.44 -10.88
C ARG A 124 -23.15 -16.89 -10.22
N GLY A 125 -23.90 -16.04 -10.93
CA GLY A 125 -25.14 -15.39 -10.44
C GLY A 125 -24.90 -14.38 -9.31
N HIS A 126 -23.70 -13.83 -9.19
CA HIS A 126 -23.36 -12.81 -8.19
C HIS A 126 -24.30 -11.61 -8.27
N LEU A 127 -24.50 -11.05 -9.47
CA LEU A 127 -25.34 -9.86 -9.68
C LEU A 127 -26.80 -10.06 -9.27
N ASP A 128 -27.35 -11.26 -9.41
CA ASP A 128 -28.72 -11.56 -9.03
C ASP A 128 -28.90 -11.66 -7.51
N ARG A 129 -27.86 -12.15 -6.82
CA ARG A 129 -27.89 -12.40 -5.38
C ARG A 129 -27.40 -11.22 -4.53
N VAL A 130 -26.51 -10.38 -5.09
CA VAL A 130 -25.91 -9.28 -4.34
C VAL A 130 -26.93 -8.20 -3.96
N ASN A 131 -27.97 -8.00 -4.76
CA ASN A 131 -29.02 -7.01 -4.45
C ASN A 131 -29.75 -7.32 -3.14
N ASP A 132 -30.11 -8.59 -2.92
CA ASP A 132 -30.77 -9.00 -1.68
C ASP A 132 -29.79 -8.92 -0.49
N ALA A 133 -28.53 -9.31 -0.72
CA ALA A 133 -27.46 -9.19 0.26
C ALA A 133 -27.19 -7.73 0.67
N VAL A 134 -27.10 -6.81 -0.30
CA VAL A 134 -26.92 -5.36 -0.05
C VAL A 134 -28.05 -4.81 0.80
N PHE A 135 -29.30 -5.20 0.53
CA PHE A 135 -30.47 -4.72 1.28
C PHE A 135 -30.45 -5.20 2.73
N GLU A 136 -30.11 -6.47 2.99
CA GLU A 136 -30.05 -7.02 4.35
C GLU A 136 -28.82 -6.49 5.13
N LEU A 137 -27.65 -6.49 4.52
CA LEU A 137 -26.41 -5.97 5.13
C LEU A 137 -26.49 -4.46 5.46
N TRP A 138 -27.39 -3.76 4.79
CA TRP A 138 -27.64 -2.36 5.11
C TRP A 138 -28.30 -2.19 6.50
N THR A 139 -28.88 -3.24 7.05
CA THR A 139 -29.58 -3.25 8.34
C THR A 139 -28.77 -3.89 9.47
N THR A 140 -27.74 -4.70 9.15
CA THR A 140 -26.92 -5.43 10.13
C THR A 140 -25.44 -5.05 10.03
N GLN A 141 -24.74 -4.96 11.16
CA GLN A 141 -23.34 -4.50 11.23
C GLN A 141 -22.33 -5.64 11.40
N ASP A 142 -22.67 -6.89 11.06
CA ASP A 142 -21.83 -8.06 11.28
C ASP A 142 -20.86 -8.37 10.11
N SER A 143 -19.81 -9.13 10.42
CA SER A 143 -18.64 -9.36 9.55
C SER A 143 -18.99 -9.92 8.16
N TYR A 144 -18.35 -9.36 7.12
CA TYR A 144 -18.52 -9.65 5.69
C TYR A 144 -18.45 -11.11 5.29
N ASP A 145 -17.53 -11.89 5.86
CA ASP A 145 -17.29 -13.27 5.46
C ASP A 145 -18.48 -14.19 5.67
N ARG A 146 -19.21 -13.98 6.78
CA ARG A 146 -20.41 -14.76 7.07
C ARG A 146 -21.51 -14.48 6.08
N ASP A 147 -21.66 -13.22 5.72
CA ASP A 147 -22.74 -12.79 4.87
C ASP A 147 -22.52 -13.17 3.42
N ALA A 148 -21.29 -13.07 2.91
CA ALA A 148 -20.92 -13.51 1.58
C ALA A 148 -21.21 -15.03 1.36
N LYS A 149 -20.89 -15.87 2.35
CA LYS A 149 -21.21 -17.30 2.32
C LYS A 149 -22.71 -17.58 2.38
N LYS A 150 -23.44 -16.87 3.22
CA LYS A 150 -24.90 -16.96 3.33
C LYS A 150 -25.58 -16.71 1.99
N TRP A 151 -25.13 -15.68 1.28
CA TRP A 151 -25.69 -15.27 0.00
C TRP A 151 -25.07 -15.98 -1.21
N GLN A 152 -24.03 -16.76 -1.01
CA GLN A 152 -23.26 -17.41 -2.09
C GLN A 152 -22.76 -16.41 -3.14
N VAL A 153 -22.26 -15.26 -2.69
CA VAL A 153 -21.67 -14.22 -3.53
C VAL A 153 -20.15 -14.15 -3.34
N CYS A 154 -19.45 -13.58 -4.32
CA CYS A 154 -18.03 -13.34 -4.20
C CYS A 154 -17.78 -12.27 -3.10
N PRO A 155 -16.99 -12.56 -2.05
CA PRO A 155 -16.77 -11.61 -0.95
C PRO A 155 -16.05 -10.34 -1.41
N PHE A 156 -15.16 -10.44 -2.39
CA PHE A 156 -14.45 -9.28 -2.94
C PHE A 156 -15.39 -8.38 -3.76
N GLU A 157 -16.13 -8.94 -4.73
CA GLU A 157 -17.08 -8.16 -5.54
C GLU A 157 -18.19 -7.55 -4.67
N MET A 158 -18.65 -8.27 -3.64
CA MET A 158 -19.62 -7.77 -2.68
C MET A 158 -19.09 -6.55 -1.91
N CYS A 159 -17.81 -6.56 -1.48
CA CYS A 159 -17.18 -5.39 -0.88
C CYS A 159 -17.19 -4.19 -1.83
N LEU A 160 -16.88 -4.41 -3.11
CA LEU A 160 -16.90 -3.35 -4.13
C LEU A 160 -18.31 -2.82 -4.38
N ASP A 161 -19.33 -3.69 -4.39
CA ASP A 161 -20.73 -3.30 -4.58
C ASP A 161 -21.26 -2.52 -3.38
N LEU A 162 -20.89 -2.91 -2.17
CA LEU A 162 -21.26 -2.21 -0.94
C LEU A 162 -20.55 -0.86 -0.78
N ALA A 163 -19.35 -0.71 -1.34
CA ALA A 163 -18.54 0.51 -1.20
C ALA A 163 -19.31 1.77 -1.67
N VAL A 164 -20.22 1.66 -2.64
CA VAL A 164 -21.02 2.79 -3.13
C VAL A 164 -22.16 3.22 -2.18
N TRP A 165 -22.42 2.42 -1.14
CA TRP A 165 -23.52 2.66 -0.18
C TRP A 165 -23.02 3.04 1.22
N VAL A 166 -21.73 3.18 1.41
CA VAL A 166 -21.11 3.50 2.71
C VAL A 166 -20.63 4.94 2.76
N ASP A 167 -20.38 5.42 3.96
CA ASP A 167 -19.93 6.78 4.23
C ASP A 167 -18.41 6.89 4.22
N ALA A 168 -17.68 5.79 4.52
CA ALA A 168 -16.24 5.72 4.42
C ALA A 168 -15.75 4.40 3.82
N VAL A 169 -14.69 4.49 3.04
CA VAL A 169 -13.95 3.37 2.46
C VAL A 169 -12.53 3.39 2.97
N ILE A 170 -12.09 2.33 3.63
CA ILE A 170 -10.71 2.11 4.03
C ILE A 170 -10.07 1.19 2.99
N CYS A 171 -8.99 1.60 2.33
CA CYS A 171 -8.36 0.80 1.29
C CYS A 171 -6.88 1.13 1.10
N ASP A 172 -6.18 0.32 0.30
CA ASP A 172 -4.82 0.60 -0.15
C ASP A 172 -4.78 1.78 -1.14
N TYR A 173 -3.64 2.44 -1.23
CA TYR A 173 -3.38 3.53 -2.18
C TYR A 173 -3.72 3.16 -3.62
N ASN A 174 -3.48 1.89 -4.01
CA ASN A 174 -3.71 1.38 -5.35
C ASN A 174 -5.16 1.58 -5.80
N TYR A 175 -6.12 1.46 -4.89
CA TYR A 175 -7.54 1.63 -5.22
C TYR A 175 -7.95 3.06 -5.61
N VAL A 176 -7.06 4.04 -5.40
CA VAL A 176 -7.27 5.43 -5.84
C VAL A 176 -6.26 5.85 -6.90
N PHE A 177 -4.99 5.49 -6.76
CA PHE A 177 -3.90 6.06 -7.54
C PHE A 177 -3.37 5.16 -8.65
N ASP A 178 -3.52 3.84 -8.57
CA ASP A 178 -2.97 2.93 -9.57
C ASP A 178 -3.82 2.94 -10.85
N PRO A 179 -3.26 3.27 -12.03
CA PRO A 179 -4.00 3.35 -13.29
C PRO A 179 -4.65 2.03 -13.73
N ASN A 180 -4.22 0.89 -13.18
CA ASN A 180 -4.73 -0.43 -13.53
C ASN A 180 -5.77 -0.97 -12.54
N VAL A 181 -5.70 -0.54 -11.26
CA VAL A 181 -6.42 -1.14 -10.13
C VAL A 181 -7.46 -0.20 -9.51
N TYR A 182 -7.39 1.10 -9.79
CA TYR A 182 -8.27 2.09 -9.17
C TYR A 182 -9.77 1.74 -9.25
N LEU A 183 -10.54 2.18 -8.27
CA LEU A 183 -11.97 1.95 -8.19
C LEU A 183 -12.74 2.75 -9.27
N LYS A 184 -12.92 2.15 -10.45
CA LYS A 184 -13.59 2.78 -11.59
C LYS A 184 -14.98 3.32 -11.29
N ARG A 185 -15.68 2.72 -10.29
CA ARG A 185 -17.01 3.17 -9.83
C ARG A 185 -16.98 4.57 -9.24
N PHE A 186 -15.85 4.99 -8.65
CA PHE A 186 -15.66 6.30 -8.02
C PHE A 186 -14.78 7.23 -8.85
N PHE A 187 -13.76 6.68 -9.50
CA PHE A 187 -12.67 7.46 -10.12
C PHE A 187 -12.57 7.23 -11.64
N GLY A 188 -13.55 6.58 -12.27
CA GLY A 188 -13.58 6.35 -13.70
C GLY A 188 -13.64 7.65 -14.50
N GLU A 189 -13.56 7.57 -15.82
CA GLU A 189 -13.69 8.72 -16.71
C GLU A 189 -15.07 9.38 -16.52
N GLY A 190 -15.08 10.71 -16.41
CA GLY A 190 -16.30 11.47 -16.20
C GLY A 190 -16.96 11.31 -14.83
N THR A 191 -16.35 10.55 -13.89
CA THR A 191 -16.84 10.43 -12.51
C THR A 191 -16.01 11.27 -11.57
N SER A 192 -16.69 11.95 -10.66
CA SER A 192 -16.12 12.69 -9.54
C SER A 192 -17.16 12.76 -8.43
N GLY A 193 -16.74 13.05 -7.21
CA GLY A 193 -17.65 13.18 -6.06
C GLY A 193 -17.07 14.13 -5.02
N GLU A 194 -17.87 14.39 -4.00
CA GLU A 194 -17.41 15.22 -2.88
C GLU A 194 -16.57 14.41 -1.89
N TYR A 195 -15.51 13.74 -2.41
CA TYR A 195 -14.67 12.84 -1.64
C TYR A 195 -13.63 13.59 -0.79
N ILE A 196 -13.42 13.09 0.43
CA ILE A 196 -12.38 13.55 1.34
C ILE A 196 -11.33 12.43 1.42
N PHE A 197 -10.10 12.71 0.98
CA PHE A 197 -9.01 11.74 1.05
C PHE A 197 -8.20 11.93 2.33
N LEU A 198 -8.09 10.88 3.15
CA LEU A 198 -7.22 10.80 4.31
C LEU A 198 -6.09 9.83 3.98
N ILE A 199 -4.89 10.33 3.78
CA ILE A 199 -3.74 9.58 3.25
C ILE A 199 -2.76 9.35 4.40
N ASP A 200 -2.84 8.17 5.01
CA ASP A 200 -2.01 7.79 6.14
C ASP A 200 -0.64 7.29 5.68
N GLU A 201 0.37 7.49 6.51
CA GLU A 201 1.78 7.21 6.21
C GLU A 201 2.18 7.71 4.81
N ALA A 202 1.76 8.93 4.50
CA ALA A 202 1.86 9.54 3.17
C ALA A 202 3.30 9.60 2.61
N HIS A 203 4.32 9.45 3.46
CA HIS A 203 5.71 9.33 3.00
C HIS A 203 5.92 8.11 2.08
N ASN A 204 5.18 7.01 2.30
CA ASN A 204 5.24 5.82 1.45
C ASN A 204 4.64 6.06 0.06
N LEU A 205 3.74 7.02 -0.08
CA LEU A 205 3.07 7.28 -1.36
C LEU A 205 4.03 7.81 -2.43
N VAL A 206 5.18 8.38 -2.05
CA VAL A 206 6.20 8.84 -3.01
C VAL A 206 6.76 7.65 -3.80
N ASP A 207 7.27 6.64 -3.11
CA ASP A 207 7.87 5.48 -3.76
C ASP A 207 6.81 4.59 -4.41
N ARG A 208 5.67 4.39 -3.75
CA ARG A 208 4.51 3.70 -4.34
C ARG A 208 4.00 4.41 -5.60
N GLY A 209 3.95 5.75 -5.61
CA GLY A 209 3.59 6.52 -6.79
C GLY A 209 4.59 6.34 -7.93
N ARG A 210 5.89 6.36 -7.62
CA ARG A 210 6.92 6.05 -8.63
C ARG A 210 6.74 4.66 -9.23
N GLU A 211 6.47 3.64 -8.39
CA GLU A 211 6.20 2.27 -8.85
C GLU A 211 4.94 2.20 -9.72
N MET A 212 3.81 2.74 -9.25
CA MET A 212 2.52 2.69 -9.96
C MET A 212 2.55 3.39 -11.32
N TYR A 213 3.37 4.44 -11.45
CA TYR A 213 3.48 5.22 -12.68
C TYR A 213 4.75 4.94 -13.47
N SER A 214 5.43 3.83 -13.22
CA SER A 214 6.58 3.37 -14.00
C SER A 214 6.27 2.04 -14.67
N ALA A 215 6.86 1.82 -15.84
CA ALA A 215 6.77 0.55 -16.56
C ALA A 215 8.09 0.18 -17.18
N HIS A 216 8.23 -1.07 -17.57
CA HIS A 216 9.42 -1.54 -18.27
C HIS A 216 9.11 -2.65 -19.26
N VAL A 217 10.02 -2.86 -20.16
CA VAL A 217 10.05 -4.00 -21.07
C VAL A 217 11.41 -4.64 -21.02
N ASP A 218 11.46 -5.90 -20.59
CA ASP A 218 12.67 -6.72 -20.66
C ASP A 218 12.72 -7.49 -22.00
N ARG A 219 13.83 -7.40 -22.69
CA ARG A 219 14.04 -8.18 -23.91
C ARG A 219 14.01 -9.69 -23.66
N ALA A 220 14.35 -10.16 -22.46
CA ALA A 220 14.24 -11.57 -22.10
C ALA A 220 12.77 -12.03 -22.15
N ASP A 221 11.85 -11.24 -21.58
CA ASP A 221 10.42 -11.54 -21.56
C ASP A 221 9.81 -11.53 -22.96
N VAL A 222 10.25 -10.58 -23.81
CA VAL A 222 9.84 -10.55 -25.23
C VAL A 222 10.27 -11.80 -25.98
N LEU A 223 11.46 -12.34 -25.69
CA LEU A 223 11.93 -13.59 -26.30
C LEU A 223 11.20 -14.82 -25.80
N GLU A 224 10.84 -14.83 -24.53
CA GLU A 224 10.06 -15.91 -23.93
C GLU A 224 8.61 -15.91 -24.47
N ALA A 225 7.95 -14.76 -24.44
CA ALA A 225 6.61 -14.58 -25.01
C ALA A 225 6.58 -14.99 -26.50
N LYS A 226 7.64 -14.66 -27.26
CA LYS A 226 7.75 -15.07 -28.65
C LYS A 226 7.83 -16.59 -28.82
N LYS A 227 8.55 -17.31 -27.95
CA LYS A 227 8.61 -18.79 -27.98
C LYS A 227 7.25 -19.39 -27.71
N LEU A 228 6.55 -18.89 -26.68
CA LEU A 228 5.21 -19.35 -26.33
C LEU A 228 4.17 -19.05 -27.41
N ALA A 229 4.28 -17.93 -28.11
CA ALA A 229 3.34 -17.50 -29.14
C ALA A 229 3.39 -18.34 -30.43
N VAL A 230 4.43 -19.15 -30.63
CA VAL A 230 4.63 -19.94 -31.89
C VAL A 230 3.43 -20.86 -32.18
N ASP A 231 2.88 -21.48 -31.16
CA ASP A 231 1.79 -22.43 -31.29
C ASP A 231 0.39 -21.78 -31.37
N TYR A 232 0.32 -20.44 -31.17
CA TYR A 232 -0.93 -19.72 -31.08
C TYR A 232 -1.16 -18.74 -32.22
N SER A 233 -0.22 -17.84 -32.54
CA SER A 233 -0.42 -16.77 -33.53
C SER A 233 0.87 -16.40 -34.28
N LYS A 234 0.84 -16.60 -35.60
CA LYS A 234 1.93 -16.14 -36.48
C LYS A 234 2.03 -14.60 -36.54
N GLY A 235 0.91 -13.91 -36.34
CA GLY A 235 0.84 -12.43 -36.26
C GLY A 235 1.59 -11.93 -35.06
N LEU A 236 1.29 -12.48 -33.89
CA LEU A 236 1.93 -12.15 -32.62
C LEU A 236 3.45 -12.43 -32.68
N VAL A 237 3.87 -13.57 -33.21
CA VAL A 237 5.30 -13.90 -33.39
C VAL A 237 6.02 -12.84 -34.22
N ARG A 238 5.40 -12.34 -35.29
CA ARG A 238 6.00 -11.29 -36.13
C ARG A 238 6.09 -9.93 -35.41
N ALA A 239 5.05 -9.58 -34.64
CA ALA A 239 5.04 -8.37 -33.83
C ALA A 239 6.15 -8.41 -32.76
N LEU A 240 6.24 -9.50 -32.01
CA LEU A 240 7.28 -9.73 -30.99
C LEU A 240 8.69 -9.74 -31.61
N GLU A 241 8.89 -10.30 -32.80
CA GLU A 241 10.18 -10.24 -33.48
C GLU A 241 10.59 -8.83 -33.87
N LYS A 242 9.59 -7.99 -34.22
CA LYS A 242 9.85 -6.55 -34.51
C LYS A 242 10.33 -5.82 -33.25
N VAL A 243 9.64 -6.00 -32.13
CA VAL A 243 10.04 -5.44 -30.81
C VAL A 243 11.42 -5.95 -30.41
N ASN A 244 11.67 -7.26 -30.51
CA ASN A 244 12.97 -7.85 -30.22
C ASN A 244 14.11 -7.22 -31.02
N ARG A 245 13.91 -6.94 -32.32
CA ARG A 245 14.93 -6.26 -33.15
C ARG A 245 15.19 -4.83 -32.69
N GLN A 246 14.16 -4.08 -32.30
CA GLN A 246 14.30 -2.75 -31.77
C GLN A 246 15.08 -2.74 -30.44
N LEU A 247 14.70 -3.60 -29.49
CA LEU A 247 15.40 -3.73 -28.23
C LEU A 247 16.86 -4.21 -28.43
N ARG A 248 17.11 -5.09 -29.41
CA ARG A 248 18.48 -5.50 -29.75
C ARG A 248 19.34 -4.35 -30.29
N THR A 249 18.74 -3.36 -30.93
CA THR A 249 19.47 -2.16 -31.36
C THR A 249 19.88 -1.34 -30.14
N LEU A 250 18.94 -1.09 -29.23
CA LEU A 250 19.23 -0.41 -27.96
C LEU A 250 20.27 -1.15 -27.10
N GLU A 251 20.22 -2.50 -27.07
CA GLU A 251 21.19 -3.33 -26.35
C GLU A 251 22.65 -3.12 -26.84
N LYS A 252 22.85 -2.84 -28.12
CA LYS A 252 24.19 -2.58 -28.66
C LYS A 252 24.74 -1.21 -28.29
N GLU A 253 23.87 -0.26 -28.02
CA GLU A 253 24.19 1.12 -27.66
C GLU A 253 24.34 1.27 -26.14
N CYS A 254 23.67 0.42 -25.36
CA CYS A 254 23.69 0.43 -23.89
C CYS A 254 24.93 -0.31 -23.35
N THR A 255 25.76 0.35 -22.58
CA THR A 255 26.89 -0.27 -21.87
C THR A 255 26.55 -0.66 -20.43
N GLU A 256 26.02 0.24 -19.66
CA GLU A 256 25.51 0.06 -18.30
C GLU A 256 24.08 0.62 -18.23
N TYR A 257 23.91 1.88 -18.57
CA TYR A 257 22.63 2.55 -18.79
C TYR A 257 22.76 3.63 -19.87
N GLU A 258 21.66 3.93 -20.54
CA GLU A 258 21.58 4.99 -21.56
C GLU A 258 20.25 5.73 -21.44
N ILE A 259 20.29 7.08 -21.33
CA ILE A 259 19.08 7.91 -21.26
C ILE A 259 18.60 8.17 -22.69
N LEU A 260 17.32 7.95 -22.93
CA LEU A 260 16.66 8.12 -24.21
C LEU A 260 15.70 9.31 -24.18
N PRO A 261 15.50 10.02 -25.29
CA PRO A 261 14.51 11.11 -25.37
C PRO A 261 13.05 10.62 -25.29
N ASN A 262 12.79 9.39 -25.71
CA ASN A 262 11.49 8.71 -25.66
C ASN A 262 11.70 7.21 -25.99
N PRO A 263 10.68 6.34 -25.78
CA PRO A 263 10.80 4.92 -26.10
C PRO A 263 10.80 4.59 -27.60
N GLY A 264 10.53 5.57 -28.45
CA GLY A 264 10.69 5.47 -29.90
C GLY A 264 9.86 4.40 -30.59
N ALA A 265 10.52 3.63 -31.45
CA ALA A 265 9.85 2.59 -32.22
C ALA A 265 9.36 1.41 -31.36
N VAL A 266 9.84 1.26 -30.11
CA VAL A 266 9.40 0.20 -29.21
C VAL A 266 7.92 0.38 -28.86
N SER A 267 7.44 1.60 -28.56
CA SER A 267 6.02 1.87 -28.27
C SER A 267 5.10 1.44 -29.42
N LEU A 268 5.47 1.77 -30.66
CA LEU A 268 4.71 1.33 -31.83
C LEU A 268 4.72 -0.18 -32.02
N GLY A 269 5.84 -0.82 -31.65
CA GLY A 269 5.94 -2.28 -31.64
C GLY A 269 5.04 -2.91 -30.60
N MET A 270 5.00 -2.34 -29.39
CA MET A 270 4.15 -2.80 -28.28
C MET A 270 2.66 -2.64 -28.59
N LEU A 271 2.25 -1.55 -29.26
CA LEU A 271 0.89 -1.39 -29.75
C LEU A 271 0.48 -2.50 -30.75
N GLN A 272 1.40 -2.90 -31.62
CA GLN A 272 1.15 -4.02 -32.55
C GLN A 272 1.05 -5.35 -31.79
N VAL A 273 1.90 -5.59 -30.80
CA VAL A 273 1.82 -6.77 -29.92
C VAL A 273 0.48 -6.81 -29.21
N MET A 274 0.04 -5.69 -28.62
CA MET A 274 -1.26 -5.58 -27.93
C MET A 274 -2.39 -5.99 -28.88
N GLY A 275 -2.46 -5.37 -30.06
CA GLY A 275 -3.53 -5.66 -31.04
C GLY A 275 -3.53 -7.12 -31.53
N GLU A 276 -2.37 -7.78 -31.64
CA GLU A 276 -2.32 -9.22 -31.97
C GLU A 276 -2.69 -10.12 -30.80
N MET A 277 -2.40 -9.70 -29.54
CA MET A 277 -2.82 -10.42 -28.34
C MET A 277 -4.33 -10.29 -28.10
N ASP A 278 -4.91 -9.12 -28.32
CA ASP A 278 -6.37 -8.91 -28.24
C ASP A 278 -7.12 -9.84 -29.22
N LYS A 279 -6.68 -9.90 -30.49
CA LYS A 279 -7.24 -10.82 -31.48
C LYS A 279 -7.13 -12.28 -31.03
N LEU A 280 -5.96 -12.66 -30.48
CA LEU A 280 -5.75 -14.02 -29.99
C LEU A 280 -6.69 -14.36 -28.84
N LEU A 281 -6.89 -13.44 -27.89
CA LEU A 281 -7.83 -13.63 -26.78
C LEU A 281 -9.28 -13.76 -27.26
N GLU A 282 -9.69 -12.99 -28.27
CA GLU A 282 -11.02 -13.10 -28.88
C GLU A 282 -11.20 -14.46 -29.61
N GLU A 283 -10.18 -14.95 -30.33
CA GLU A 283 -10.23 -16.21 -31.08
C GLU A 283 -10.22 -17.46 -30.20
N LEU A 284 -9.64 -17.37 -28.99
CA LEU A 284 -9.53 -18.52 -28.10
C LEU A 284 -10.85 -18.97 -27.48
N HIS A 285 -11.91 -18.15 -27.51
CA HIS A 285 -13.25 -18.48 -27.00
C HIS A 285 -13.24 -19.21 -25.64
N GLY A 286 -12.41 -18.74 -24.69
CA GLY A 286 -12.31 -19.36 -23.36
C GLY A 286 -11.28 -20.48 -23.21
N LYS A 287 -10.45 -20.76 -24.22
CA LYS A 287 -9.25 -21.59 -24.01
C LYS A 287 -8.18 -20.77 -23.27
N GLU A 288 -7.56 -21.41 -22.30
CA GLU A 288 -6.53 -20.75 -21.49
C GLU A 288 -5.26 -20.50 -22.31
N LEU A 289 -4.73 -19.27 -22.18
CA LEU A 289 -3.35 -18.95 -22.58
C LEU A 289 -2.38 -19.45 -21.51
N PRO A 290 -1.12 -19.77 -21.87
CA PRO A 290 -0.08 -19.94 -20.87
C PRO A 290 -0.01 -18.72 -19.95
N GLU A 291 0.11 -18.97 -18.65
CA GLU A 291 0.13 -17.93 -17.62
C GLU A 291 1.17 -16.86 -17.93
N GLN A 292 2.38 -17.26 -18.32
CA GLN A 292 3.47 -16.34 -18.67
C GLN A 292 3.13 -15.46 -19.90
N LEU A 293 2.34 -15.96 -20.85
CA LEU A 293 1.92 -15.14 -21.98
C LEU A 293 0.83 -14.14 -21.59
N LEU A 294 -0.02 -14.50 -20.65
CA LEU A 294 -1.02 -13.60 -20.07
C LEU A 294 -0.36 -12.53 -19.19
N GLU A 295 0.63 -12.89 -18.38
CA GLU A 295 1.44 -11.94 -17.62
C GLU A 295 2.14 -10.93 -18.54
N PHE A 296 2.72 -11.43 -19.63
CA PHE A 296 3.32 -10.56 -20.64
C PHE A 296 2.31 -9.60 -21.29
N TYR A 297 1.07 -10.05 -21.54
CA TYR A 297 -0.02 -9.19 -22.01
C TYR A 297 -0.27 -8.01 -21.04
N PHE A 298 -0.32 -8.29 -19.75
CA PHE A 298 -0.47 -7.23 -18.74
C PHE A 298 0.73 -6.29 -18.72
N CYS A 299 1.97 -6.78 -18.84
CA CYS A 299 3.16 -5.94 -18.97
C CYS A 299 3.11 -5.01 -20.20
N VAL A 300 2.62 -5.53 -21.35
CA VAL A 300 2.44 -4.72 -22.56
C VAL A 300 1.42 -3.60 -22.33
N ARG A 301 0.30 -3.93 -21.70
CA ARG A 301 -0.75 -2.95 -21.37
C ARG A 301 -0.24 -1.87 -20.43
N ASP A 302 0.47 -2.29 -19.37
CA ASP A 302 1.03 -1.37 -18.39
C ASP A 302 2.06 -0.42 -19.03
N PHE A 303 2.94 -0.97 -19.89
CA PHE A 303 3.90 -0.16 -20.64
C PHE A 303 3.20 0.90 -21.51
N LEU A 304 2.15 0.53 -22.22
CA LEU A 304 1.41 1.44 -23.08
C LEU A 304 0.64 2.50 -22.28
N ASN A 305 0.02 2.12 -21.15
CA ASN A 305 -0.64 3.05 -20.26
C ASN A 305 0.33 4.10 -19.70
N ILE A 306 1.55 3.71 -19.38
CA ILE A 306 2.57 4.65 -18.87
C ILE A 306 3.19 5.46 -20.01
N ASP A 307 3.34 4.89 -21.21
CA ASP A 307 3.82 5.63 -22.39
C ASP A 307 2.92 6.84 -22.72
N GLU A 308 1.61 6.71 -22.53
CA GLU A 308 0.64 7.82 -22.70
C GLU A 308 0.77 8.92 -21.62
N LEU A 309 1.38 8.62 -20.48
CA LEU A 309 1.56 9.55 -19.36
C LEU A 309 2.90 10.30 -19.41
N LEU A 310 3.79 9.98 -20.34
CA LEU A 310 5.15 10.56 -20.38
C LEU A 310 5.11 12.09 -20.55
N ASP A 311 5.75 12.76 -19.60
CA ASP A 311 5.97 14.20 -19.56
C ASP A 311 7.36 14.52 -18.99
N GLU A 312 7.63 15.77 -18.64
CA GLU A 312 8.90 16.21 -18.03
C GLU A 312 9.21 15.58 -16.66
N ASN A 313 8.24 14.90 -16.04
CA ASN A 313 8.43 14.20 -14.77
C ASN A 313 8.95 12.75 -14.94
N TYR A 314 9.17 12.33 -16.18
CA TYR A 314 9.64 11.00 -16.51
C TYR A 314 11.06 10.99 -17.06
N VAL A 315 11.75 9.88 -16.84
CA VAL A 315 13.01 9.55 -17.51
C VAL A 315 12.84 8.22 -18.24
N VAL A 316 13.12 8.23 -19.53
CA VAL A 316 13.17 7.01 -20.33
C VAL A 316 14.63 6.60 -20.44
N TYR A 317 14.94 5.35 -20.08
CA TYR A 317 16.31 4.87 -20.16
C TYR A 317 16.37 3.36 -20.41
N THR A 318 17.53 2.91 -20.88
CA THR A 318 17.85 1.49 -20.96
C THR A 318 18.92 1.15 -19.93
N GLU A 319 18.85 -0.07 -19.42
CA GLU A 319 19.87 -0.67 -18.56
C GLU A 319 20.10 -2.14 -18.93
N MET A 320 21.23 -2.67 -18.53
CA MET A 320 21.54 -4.09 -18.73
C MET A 320 21.02 -4.91 -17.56
N GLY A 321 20.06 -5.80 -17.82
CA GLY A 321 19.50 -6.72 -16.84
C GLY A 321 20.40 -7.91 -16.53
N GLU A 322 19.99 -8.71 -15.54
CA GLU A 322 20.62 -9.99 -15.23
C GLU A 322 20.56 -10.92 -16.45
N GLY A 323 21.67 -11.45 -16.91
CA GLY A 323 21.74 -12.26 -18.14
C GLY A 323 22.08 -11.49 -19.42
N GLY A 324 22.45 -10.20 -19.30
CA GLY A 324 23.00 -9.40 -20.40
C GLY A 324 21.99 -9.07 -21.49
N LYS A 325 20.71 -8.90 -21.13
CA LYS A 325 19.66 -8.38 -21.99
C LYS A 325 19.29 -6.97 -21.57
N VAL A 326 18.91 -6.14 -22.54
CA VAL A 326 18.48 -4.78 -22.27
C VAL A 326 17.08 -4.75 -21.69
N ILE A 327 16.88 -3.88 -20.71
CA ILE A 327 15.59 -3.47 -20.17
C ILE A 327 15.36 -2.02 -20.56
N LEU A 328 14.24 -1.71 -21.20
CA LEU A 328 13.79 -0.36 -21.45
C LEU A 328 12.84 0.05 -20.32
N ARG A 329 13.13 1.16 -19.64
CA ARG A 329 12.32 1.68 -18.53
C ARG A 329 11.69 3.02 -18.84
N LEU A 330 10.44 3.14 -18.47
CA LEU A 330 9.69 4.40 -18.37
C LEU A 330 9.58 4.72 -16.89
N PHE A 331 10.45 5.55 -16.37
CA PHE A 331 10.57 5.78 -14.93
C PHE A 331 9.97 7.12 -14.51
N CYS A 332 8.97 7.08 -13.64
CA CYS A 332 8.36 8.25 -13.03
C CYS A 332 9.27 8.79 -11.92
N VAL A 333 9.92 9.91 -12.15
CA VAL A 333 10.77 10.58 -11.15
C VAL A 333 9.92 11.35 -10.14
N ASN A 334 8.89 12.04 -10.63
CA ASN A 334 7.98 12.83 -9.79
C ASN A 334 6.51 12.44 -10.06
N PRO A 335 5.86 11.72 -9.13
CA PRO A 335 4.48 11.28 -9.30
C PRO A 335 3.42 12.36 -9.01
N ALA A 336 3.80 13.58 -8.60
CA ALA A 336 2.87 14.62 -8.13
C ALA A 336 1.75 14.94 -9.13
N ALA A 337 2.06 15.03 -10.42
CA ALA A 337 1.06 15.33 -11.47
C ALA A 337 0.01 14.20 -11.59
N ASN A 338 0.45 12.94 -11.51
CA ASN A 338 -0.44 11.79 -11.60
C ASN A 338 -1.32 11.66 -10.36
N ILE A 339 -0.73 11.80 -9.16
CA ILE A 339 -1.46 11.81 -7.88
C ILE A 339 -2.50 12.95 -7.88
N HIS A 340 -2.13 14.13 -8.36
CA HIS A 340 -3.02 15.28 -8.42
C HIS A 340 -4.24 15.01 -9.29
N ARG A 341 -4.08 14.42 -10.50
CA ARG A 341 -5.21 14.03 -11.37
C ARG A 341 -6.21 13.10 -10.66
N CYS A 342 -5.74 12.20 -9.81
CA CYS A 342 -6.63 11.34 -9.02
C CYS A 342 -7.34 12.12 -7.92
N LEU A 343 -6.63 13.03 -7.23
CA LEU A 343 -7.21 13.85 -6.16
C LEU A 343 -8.20 14.90 -6.66
N GLU A 344 -8.10 15.34 -7.92
CA GLU A 344 -9.10 16.22 -8.56
C GLU A 344 -10.48 15.57 -8.72
N LYS A 345 -10.58 14.24 -8.57
CA LYS A 345 -11.86 13.52 -8.51
C LYS A 345 -12.62 13.76 -7.21
N GLY A 346 -11.98 14.33 -6.18
CA GLY A 346 -12.57 14.68 -4.91
C GLY A 346 -12.40 16.15 -4.53
N LYS A 347 -12.75 16.51 -3.29
CA LYS A 347 -12.74 17.89 -2.80
C LYS A 347 -11.46 18.28 -2.05
N SER A 348 -10.96 17.40 -1.21
CA SER A 348 -9.84 17.72 -0.32
C SER A 348 -8.98 16.50 -0.01
N ALA A 349 -7.71 16.74 0.32
CA ALA A 349 -6.79 15.69 0.72
C ALA A 349 -5.99 16.08 1.96
N VAL A 350 -5.81 15.12 2.87
CA VAL A 350 -5.03 15.22 4.09
C VAL A 350 -3.92 14.20 4.03
N PHE A 351 -2.69 14.66 3.80
CA PHE A 351 -1.48 13.83 3.84
C PHE A 351 -0.92 13.87 5.26
N PHE A 352 -0.79 12.75 5.92
CA PHE A 352 -0.26 12.72 7.28
C PHE A 352 0.70 11.55 7.51
N SER A 353 1.73 11.81 8.29
CA SER A 353 2.72 10.82 8.71
C SER A 353 3.58 11.32 9.85
N ALA A 354 4.27 10.41 10.52
CA ALA A 354 5.31 10.74 11.48
C ALA A 354 6.61 11.25 10.83
N THR A 355 6.82 10.97 9.56
CA THR A 355 8.10 11.13 8.85
C THR A 355 8.02 12.02 7.60
N LEU A 356 7.09 12.97 7.54
CA LEU A 356 6.99 13.96 6.45
C LEU A 356 8.01 15.10 6.57
N LEU A 357 9.28 14.77 6.82
CA LEU A 357 10.37 15.72 6.91
C LEU A 357 11.52 15.40 5.94
N PRO A 358 12.04 16.39 5.18
CA PRO A 358 11.59 17.79 5.07
C PRO A 358 10.23 17.88 4.36
N MET A 359 9.31 18.70 4.88
CA MET A 359 7.95 18.78 4.34
C MET A 359 7.91 19.24 2.89
N ASP A 360 8.77 20.18 2.50
CA ASP A 360 8.81 20.69 1.12
C ASP A 360 9.22 19.62 0.10
N TYR A 361 10.04 18.64 0.50
CA TYR A 361 10.36 17.48 -0.35
C TYR A 361 9.10 16.68 -0.68
N TYR A 362 8.32 16.33 0.35
CA TYR A 362 7.08 15.56 0.16
C TYR A 362 6.01 16.37 -0.59
N ARG A 363 5.87 17.65 -0.30
CA ARG A 363 4.95 18.53 -1.03
C ARG A 363 5.27 18.57 -2.52
N THR A 364 6.53 18.67 -2.89
CA THR A 364 6.96 18.69 -4.30
C THR A 364 6.66 17.37 -5.03
N LEU A 365 6.67 16.25 -4.31
CA LEU A 365 6.48 14.91 -4.89
C LEU A 365 5.03 14.37 -4.79
N LEU A 366 4.18 15.00 -3.97
CA LEU A 366 2.80 14.55 -3.75
C LEU A 366 1.75 15.57 -4.15
N SER A 367 2.13 16.82 -4.45
CA SER A 367 1.21 17.87 -4.85
C SER A 367 1.81 18.77 -5.93
N THR A 368 0.94 19.26 -6.80
CA THR A 368 1.25 20.31 -7.79
C THR A 368 0.84 21.71 -7.30
N ARG A 369 0.14 21.80 -6.16
CA ARG A 369 -0.36 23.05 -5.59
C ARG A 369 0.71 23.75 -4.77
N LYS A 370 0.79 25.08 -4.89
CA LYS A 370 1.74 25.92 -4.14
C LYS A 370 1.16 26.43 -2.81
N ASP A 371 -0.15 26.41 -2.66
CA ASP A 371 -0.90 26.99 -1.54
C ASP A 371 -1.41 25.95 -0.53
N ASP A 372 -0.85 24.75 -0.56
CA ASP A 372 -1.16 23.69 0.40
C ASP A 372 -0.76 24.08 1.83
N TYR A 373 -1.61 23.70 2.77
CA TYR A 373 -1.32 23.91 4.18
C TYR A 373 -0.26 22.95 4.71
N GLY A 374 0.45 23.37 5.76
CA GLY A 374 1.41 22.53 6.48
C GLY A 374 1.24 22.66 7.98
N ILE A 375 1.18 21.52 8.68
CA ILE A 375 1.15 21.47 10.14
C ILE A 375 2.32 20.62 10.64
N TYR A 376 3.05 21.20 11.58
CA TYR A 376 4.06 20.50 12.38
C TYR A 376 3.54 20.36 13.82
N VAL A 377 3.62 19.16 14.34
CA VAL A 377 3.30 18.85 15.73
C VAL A 377 4.54 18.27 16.39
N THR A 378 4.84 18.78 17.60
CA THR A 378 5.94 18.28 18.42
C THR A 378 5.59 16.92 19.04
N SER A 379 6.61 16.12 19.35
CA SER A 379 6.42 14.84 20.04
C SER A 379 5.83 15.06 21.43
N PRO A 380 4.80 14.28 21.83
CA PRO A 380 4.28 14.34 23.20
C PRO A 380 5.25 13.70 24.22
N PHE A 381 6.23 12.91 23.73
CA PHE A 381 7.21 12.28 24.59
C PHE A 381 8.33 13.24 24.94
N ARG A 382 8.58 13.40 26.24
CA ARG A 382 9.66 14.26 26.73
C ARG A 382 11.02 13.70 26.34
N GLN A 383 11.90 14.53 25.81
CA GLN A 383 13.25 14.11 25.40
C GLN A 383 14.10 13.61 26.57
N GLU A 384 13.84 14.10 27.77
CA GLU A 384 14.53 13.66 28.99
C GLU A 384 14.29 12.19 29.34
N ASN A 385 13.15 11.63 28.87
CA ASN A 385 12.82 10.21 29.06
C ASN A 385 13.47 9.29 28.02
N ARG A 386 14.21 9.85 27.05
CA ARG A 386 14.86 9.09 25.99
C ARG A 386 16.35 8.93 26.27
N CYS A 387 16.80 7.68 26.42
CA CYS A 387 18.21 7.32 26.48
C CYS A 387 18.65 6.77 25.12
N ILE A 388 19.67 7.39 24.51
CA ILE A 388 20.29 6.91 23.28
C ILE A 388 21.71 6.47 23.59
N LEU A 389 22.00 5.20 23.33
CA LEU A 389 23.34 4.62 23.47
C LEU A 389 23.88 4.21 22.10
N THR A 390 25.14 4.47 21.84
CA THR A 390 25.79 4.12 20.58
C THR A 390 26.99 3.21 20.84
N GLY A 391 26.92 1.97 20.32
CA GLY A 391 28.06 1.05 20.28
C GLY A 391 29.07 1.52 19.22
N ARG A 392 30.34 1.73 19.60
CA ARG A 392 31.37 2.21 18.67
C ARG A 392 32.20 1.10 18.05
N ASP A 393 32.17 -0.08 18.62
CA ASP A 393 32.99 -1.25 18.29
C ASP A 393 32.24 -2.32 17.50
N VAL A 394 30.95 -2.11 17.23
CA VAL A 394 30.07 -2.99 16.45
C VAL A 394 29.66 -2.37 15.13
N SER A 395 29.37 -3.22 14.12
CA SER A 395 28.96 -2.75 12.79
C SER A 395 28.09 -3.80 12.07
N SER A 396 27.11 -3.33 11.31
CA SER A 396 26.29 -4.16 10.41
C SER A 396 26.89 -4.34 9.01
N ARG A 397 28.04 -3.72 8.72
CA ARG A 397 28.68 -3.77 7.39
C ARG A 397 29.03 -5.20 7.00
N TYR A 398 28.73 -5.56 5.75
CA TYR A 398 28.95 -6.92 5.23
C TYR A 398 30.38 -7.43 5.41
N ILE A 399 31.39 -6.57 5.17
CA ILE A 399 32.81 -6.92 5.29
C ILE A 399 33.28 -7.23 6.71
N ARG A 400 32.48 -6.86 7.74
CA ARG A 400 32.80 -7.13 9.15
C ARG A 400 32.01 -8.31 9.71
N ARG A 401 31.10 -8.91 8.94
CA ARG A 401 30.27 -10.01 9.37
C ARG A 401 31.12 -11.24 9.67
N GLY A 402 30.86 -11.86 10.82
CA GLY A 402 31.53 -13.05 11.30
C GLY A 402 31.32 -13.21 12.80
N TYR A 403 31.71 -14.35 13.33
CA TYR A 403 31.48 -14.74 14.73
C TYR A 403 31.84 -13.64 15.74
N GLU A 404 33.04 -13.05 15.62
CA GLU A 404 33.52 -12.00 16.53
C GLU A 404 32.60 -10.77 16.56
N GLU A 405 32.03 -10.39 15.42
CA GLU A 405 31.10 -9.27 15.31
C GLU A 405 29.72 -9.67 15.92
N TYR A 406 29.25 -10.87 15.60
CA TYR A 406 28.00 -11.40 16.13
C TYR A 406 28.03 -11.55 17.65
N HIS A 407 29.13 -12.05 18.19
CA HIS A 407 29.35 -12.17 19.63
C HIS A 407 29.33 -10.80 20.34
N ARG A 408 29.99 -9.79 19.77
CA ARG A 408 29.96 -8.43 20.33
C ARG A 408 28.52 -7.85 20.33
N ILE A 409 27.78 -8.03 19.24
CA ILE A 409 26.39 -7.58 19.14
C ILE A 409 25.52 -8.33 20.15
N ALA A 410 25.60 -9.65 20.20
CA ALA A 410 24.88 -10.49 21.17
C ALA A 410 25.20 -10.08 22.62
N SER A 411 26.47 -9.77 22.93
CA SER A 411 26.88 -9.26 24.23
C SER A 411 26.23 -7.90 24.57
N TYR A 412 26.10 -6.97 23.60
CA TYR A 412 25.38 -5.71 23.81
C TYR A 412 23.90 -5.94 24.10
N ILE A 413 23.26 -6.85 23.37
CA ILE A 413 21.85 -7.22 23.59
C ILE A 413 21.71 -7.80 25.01
N ALA A 414 22.52 -8.77 25.38
CA ALA A 414 22.48 -9.42 26.68
C ALA A 414 22.65 -8.43 27.83
N ARG A 415 23.68 -7.57 27.75
CA ARG A 415 23.94 -6.55 28.77
C ARG A 415 22.78 -5.58 28.90
N THR A 416 22.13 -5.20 27.80
CA THR A 416 20.96 -4.31 27.82
C THR A 416 19.77 -5.01 28.49
N VAL A 417 19.46 -6.23 28.09
CA VAL A 417 18.36 -7.03 28.60
C VAL A 417 18.53 -7.37 30.10
N TRP A 418 19.76 -7.66 30.52
CA TRP A 418 20.05 -8.03 31.93
C TRP A 418 19.98 -6.84 32.90
N THR A 419 19.99 -5.58 32.38
CA THR A 419 19.91 -4.43 33.30
C THR A 419 18.51 -4.18 33.84
N ARG A 420 17.46 -4.57 33.11
CA ARG A 420 16.08 -4.33 33.53
C ARG A 420 15.15 -5.36 32.90
N LYS A 421 14.25 -5.93 33.72
CA LYS A 421 13.13 -6.75 33.22
C LYS A 421 12.19 -5.91 32.36
N GLY A 422 11.74 -6.45 31.24
CA GLY A 422 10.81 -5.79 30.33
C GLY A 422 10.86 -6.36 28.92
N ASN A 423 10.17 -5.71 28.01
CA ASN A 423 10.07 -6.11 26.61
C ASN A 423 11.09 -5.34 25.76
N TYR A 424 11.78 -6.07 24.90
CA TYR A 424 12.83 -5.55 24.02
C TYR A 424 12.58 -5.96 22.58
N MET A 425 12.78 -5.06 21.64
CA MET A 425 12.84 -5.35 20.22
C MET A 425 14.21 -5.02 19.66
N VAL A 426 14.80 -5.95 18.94
CA VAL A 426 16.13 -5.80 18.31
C VAL A 426 15.98 -5.89 16.81
N PHE A 427 16.37 -4.84 16.10
CA PHE A 427 16.20 -4.76 14.65
C PHE A 427 17.53 -4.97 13.90
N PHE A 428 17.50 -5.82 12.89
CA PHE A 428 18.65 -6.20 12.08
C PHE A 428 18.47 -5.82 10.60
N PRO A 429 19.54 -5.60 9.83
CA PRO A 429 19.44 -5.22 8.42
C PRO A 429 19.01 -6.36 7.47
N SER A 430 19.03 -7.62 7.91
CA SER A 430 18.57 -8.78 7.13
C SER A 430 18.28 -9.99 8.02
N TYR A 431 17.44 -10.89 7.55
CA TYR A 431 17.13 -12.16 8.26
C TYR A 431 18.38 -12.96 8.57
N LYS A 432 19.25 -13.20 7.57
CA LYS A 432 20.49 -13.95 7.79
C LYS A 432 21.36 -13.35 8.88
N PHE A 433 21.50 -12.02 8.94
CA PHE A 433 22.29 -11.37 9.98
C PHE A 433 21.64 -11.47 11.34
N MET A 434 20.31 -11.43 11.40
CA MET A 434 19.51 -11.65 12.60
C MET A 434 19.71 -13.06 13.14
N ASP A 435 19.57 -14.07 12.28
CA ASP A 435 19.70 -15.49 12.65
C ASP A 435 21.11 -15.80 13.15
N ASP A 436 22.15 -15.31 12.45
CA ASP A 436 23.54 -15.48 12.88
C ASP A 436 23.83 -14.88 14.26
N VAL A 437 23.23 -13.71 14.60
CA VAL A 437 23.39 -13.09 15.92
C VAL A 437 22.53 -13.80 16.98
N LEU A 438 21.31 -14.21 16.62
CA LEU A 438 20.41 -14.95 17.51
C LEU A 438 21.02 -16.28 17.94
N GLU A 439 21.62 -17.02 17.02
CA GLU A 439 22.31 -18.29 17.30
C GLU A 439 23.41 -18.10 18.37
N VAL A 440 24.25 -17.07 18.21
CA VAL A 440 25.28 -16.73 19.20
C VAL A 440 24.67 -16.29 20.53
N TYR A 441 23.59 -15.51 20.49
CA TYR A 441 22.91 -15.06 21.70
C TYR A 441 22.33 -16.24 22.49
N GLU A 442 21.64 -17.15 21.82
CA GLU A 442 21.03 -18.34 22.47
C GLU A 442 22.08 -19.29 23.03
N ASN A 443 23.19 -19.49 22.34
CA ASN A 443 24.24 -20.40 22.73
C ASN A 443 25.09 -19.88 23.92
N GLU A 444 25.31 -18.56 24.00
CA GLU A 444 26.31 -18.01 24.94
C GLU A 444 25.76 -17.02 25.96
N PHE A 445 24.61 -16.39 25.67
CA PHE A 445 24.05 -15.33 26.50
C PHE A 445 22.62 -15.59 26.98
N SER A 446 22.03 -16.74 26.62
CA SER A 446 20.67 -17.06 27.04
C SER A 446 20.56 -17.18 28.58
N ALA A 447 19.43 -16.75 29.12
CA ALA A 447 19.12 -16.86 30.52
C ALA A 447 17.69 -17.41 30.69
N GLU A 448 17.46 -18.32 31.66
CA GLU A 448 16.15 -18.96 31.85
C GLU A 448 14.97 -17.99 32.03
N TRP A 449 15.25 -16.77 32.49
CA TRP A 449 14.24 -15.73 32.71
C TRP A 449 14.03 -14.80 31.51
N VAL A 450 14.74 -15.04 30.40
CA VAL A 450 14.62 -14.31 29.15
C VAL A 450 14.07 -15.22 28.07
N ARG A 451 12.93 -14.84 27.50
CA ARG A 451 12.33 -15.52 26.36
C ARG A 451 12.68 -14.78 25.08
N CYS A 452 13.11 -15.49 24.06
CA CYS A 452 13.38 -14.95 22.74
C CYS A 452 12.31 -15.39 21.76
N ILE A 453 11.88 -14.47 20.89
CA ILE A 453 11.05 -14.74 19.71
C ILE A 453 11.68 -14.06 18.51
N SER A 454 11.52 -14.63 17.32
CA SER A 454 12.11 -14.09 16.10
C SER A 454 11.08 -13.95 14.98
N GLN A 455 11.23 -12.88 14.20
CA GLN A 455 10.47 -12.67 12.98
C GLN A 455 10.94 -13.66 11.90
N THR A 456 10.01 -14.38 11.27
CA THR A 456 10.30 -15.24 10.12
C THR A 456 9.95 -14.55 8.80
N SER A 457 10.61 -14.95 7.71
CA SER A 457 10.26 -14.45 6.39
C SER A 457 8.92 -15.05 5.95
N GLY A 458 8.02 -14.21 5.43
CA GLY A 458 6.72 -14.67 4.94
C GLY A 458 5.64 -14.85 6.00
N MET A 459 5.80 -14.31 7.21
CA MET A 459 4.73 -14.28 8.21
C MET A 459 3.43 -13.74 7.63
N ASN A 460 2.34 -14.49 7.80
CA ASN A 460 1.00 -14.03 7.48
C ASN A 460 0.46 -13.05 8.54
N GLU A 461 -0.70 -12.43 8.28
CA GLU A 461 -1.29 -11.41 9.17
C GLU A 461 -1.54 -11.95 10.60
N ARG A 462 -2.04 -13.18 10.71
CA ARG A 462 -2.33 -13.80 12.00
C ARG A 462 -1.05 -14.06 12.81
N GLU A 463 0.00 -14.55 12.17
CA GLU A 463 1.30 -14.78 12.82
C GLU A 463 1.93 -13.46 13.30
N LYS A 464 1.68 -12.35 12.59
CA LYS A 464 2.11 -11.00 13.03
C LYS A 464 1.36 -10.55 14.27
N GLU A 465 0.06 -10.73 14.30
CA GLU A 465 -0.78 -10.40 15.46
C GLU A 465 -0.36 -11.24 16.67
N GLU A 466 -0.23 -12.54 16.51
CA GLU A 466 0.25 -13.45 17.56
C GLU A 466 1.65 -13.04 18.09
N PHE A 467 2.57 -12.62 17.21
CA PHE A 467 3.89 -12.12 17.60
C PHE A 467 3.81 -10.86 18.48
N LEU A 468 2.93 -9.91 18.13
CA LEU A 468 2.76 -8.68 18.91
C LEU A 468 1.99 -8.92 20.21
N GLU A 469 1.02 -9.83 20.24
CA GLU A 469 0.28 -10.22 21.43
C GLU A 469 1.21 -10.79 22.52
N GLU A 470 2.29 -11.48 22.13
CA GLU A 470 3.29 -12.00 23.07
C GLU A 470 3.92 -10.88 23.91
N PHE A 471 4.11 -9.68 23.36
CA PHE A 471 4.63 -8.53 24.11
C PHE A 471 3.61 -7.97 25.10
N SER A 472 2.33 -8.08 24.82
CA SER A 472 1.25 -7.64 25.73
C SER A 472 0.98 -8.65 26.83
N ALA A 473 1.14 -9.95 26.55
CA ALA A 473 0.86 -11.04 27.46
C ALA A 473 2.04 -11.41 28.38
N SER A 474 3.26 -10.95 28.09
CA SER A 474 4.48 -11.36 28.80
C SER A 474 4.56 -10.77 30.21
N GLU A 475 4.54 -11.62 31.23
CA GLU A 475 4.84 -11.25 32.63
C GLU A 475 6.35 -11.23 32.95
N GLY A 476 7.21 -11.61 31.97
CA GLY A 476 8.65 -11.75 32.11
C GLY A 476 9.47 -10.75 31.30
N THR A 477 10.65 -11.18 30.90
CA THR A 477 11.48 -10.46 29.94
C THR A 477 11.38 -11.15 28.58
N LEU A 478 10.91 -10.40 27.59
CA LEU A 478 10.76 -10.85 26.20
C LEU A 478 11.69 -10.06 25.28
N VAL A 479 12.42 -10.76 24.42
CA VAL A 479 13.26 -10.17 23.38
C VAL A 479 12.78 -10.62 22.01
N GLY A 480 12.25 -9.70 21.21
CA GLY A 480 11.86 -9.92 19.82
C GLY A 480 12.99 -9.55 18.87
N PHE A 481 13.43 -10.51 18.06
CA PHE A 481 14.41 -10.30 17.00
C PHE A 481 13.67 -10.03 15.69
N CYS A 482 13.87 -8.84 15.11
CA CYS A 482 13.12 -8.33 13.97
C CYS A 482 14.07 -7.82 12.88
N VAL A 483 13.55 -7.62 11.67
CA VAL A 483 14.31 -7.08 10.55
C VAL A 483 13.86 -5.65 10.24
N MET A 484 14.82 -4.74 10.06
CA MET A 484 14.58 -3.35 9.61
C MET A 484 13.94 -3.34 8.21
N GLY A 485 12.98 -2.47 7.98
CA GLY A 485 12.20 -2.47 6.74
C GLY A 485 11.20 -3.63 6.61
N GLY A 486 11.16 -4.54 7.60
CA GLY A 486 10.16 -5.59 7.69
C GLY A 486 8.83 -5.10 8.27
N ILE A 487 7.94 -6.06 8.49
CA ILE A 487 6.56 -5.83 8.95
C ILE A 487 6.43 -5.13 10.30
N PHE A 488 7.47 -5.20 11.15
CA PHE A 488 7.49 -4.59 12.49
C PHE A 488 8.32 -3.29 12.55
N SER A 489 8.78 -2.77 11.41
CA SER A 489 9.58 -1.53 11.37
C SER A 489 8.76 -0.26 11.57
N GLU A 490 7.45 -0.35 11.40
CA GLU A 490 6.50 0.76 11.55
C GLU A 490 5.15 0.24 12.10
N GLY A 491 4.40 1.15 12.78
CA GLY A 491 3.04 0.83 13.24
C GLY A 491 2.98 -0.03 14.50
N ILE A 492 4.03 -0.05 15.32
CA ILE A 492 4.01 -0.62 16.67
C ILE A 492 3.86 0.54 17.64
N ASP A 493 2.74 0.57 18.37
CA ASP A 493 2.44 1.54 19.43
C ASP A 493 2.68 0.93 20.84
#